data_ca2b3b46b81d7cae11e31e50f91e6bf5
#
_entry.id   ca2b3b46b81d7cae11e31e50f91e6bf5
#
_cell.length_a   1.000
_cell.length_b   1.000
_cell.length_c   1.000
_cell.angle_alpha   90.00
_cell.angle_beta   90.00
_cell.angle_gamma   90.00
#
_symmetry.space_group_name_H-M   'P 1'
#
loop_
_entity.id
_entity.type
_entity.pdbx_description
1 polymer ?
#
loop_
_entity_poly.entity_id
_entity_poly.type
_entity_poly.pdbx_seq_one_letter_code
_entity_poly.pdbx_strand_id
1 'polypeptide(L)'
;LASDWSSDVCSSDLSKYITVIPEIEMPGHALAALASYPELSCRPDTTYEVTGTWGVFEEVFCPKEETFQFLEGVLDEVMELFPSSYIHIGGDECPKDAWMKCAHCQGLIKKLGLKDDTTPNAIDGKKHTKEEKLQSYFITRMEKYLNSKGRNIIGWDEILEGGLAPNATVMSWRGVEG
;
A
#
# COMPACT_ATOMS: atom_id res chain seq x y z
N LEU A 1 -16.50 -6.18 -9.81
CA LEU A 1 -16.68 -7.44 -10.51
C LEU A 1 -15.30 -7.97 -10.86
N ALA A 2 -14.76 -8.88 -10.03
CA ALA A 2 -13.65 -9.70 -10.46
C ALA A 2 -14.10 -10.39 -11.74
N SER A 3 -13.30 -10.25 -12.80
CA SER A 3 -13.65 -10.88 -14.06
C SER A 3 -13.58 -12.40 -13.90
N ASP A 4 -14.39 -13.15 -14.62
CA ASP A 4 -14.32 -14.61 -14.69
C ASP A 4 -12.89 -15.09 -14.93
N TRP A 5 -12.09 -14.29 -15.64
CA TRP A 5 -10.69 -14.54 -15.92
C TRP A 5 -9.80 -14.69 -14.66
N SER A 6 -9.93 -13.81 -13.67
CA SER A 6 -9.13 -13.89 -12.42
C SER A 6 -9.49 -15.16 -11.63
N SER A 7 -10.76 -15.52 -11.60
CA SER A 7 -11.24 -16.75 -11.00
C SER A 7 -10.73 -17.99 -11.73
N ASP A 8 -10.74 -17.98 -13.06
CA ASP A 8 -10.28 -19.09 -13.91
C ASP A 8 -8.77 -19.31 -13.77
N VAL A 9 -7.97 -18.24 -13.80
CA VAL A 9 -6.50 -18.32 -13.61
C VAL A 9 -6.17 -18.88 -12.23
N CYS A 10 -6.79 -18.34 -11.17
CA CYS A 10 -6.58 -18.83 -9.83
C CYS A 10 -6.97 -20.31 -9.69
N SER A 11 -8.10 -20.73 -10.27
CA SER A 11 -8.57 -22.11 -10.24
C SER A 11 -7.62 -23.06 -11.00
N SER A 12 -7.08 -22.62 -12.14
CA SER A 12 -6.11 -23.39 -12.92
C SER A 12 -4.83 -23.63 -12.11
N ASP A 13 -4.27 -22.60 -11.51
CA ASP A 13 -3.02 -22.68 -10.75
C ASP A 13 -3.20 -23.51 -9.46
N LEU A 14 -4.29 -23.30 -8.75
CA LEU A 14 -4.62 -24.11 -7.56
C LEU A 14 -4.77 -25.60 -7.92
N SER A 15 -5.34 -25.93 -9.09
CA SER A 15 -5.43 -27.32 -9.56
C SER A 15 -4.07 -27.97 -9.80
N LYS A 16 -3.01 -27.16 -9.95
CA LYS A 16 -1.60 -27.57 -10.08
C LYS A 16 -0.82 -27.47 -8.78
N TYR A 17 -1.50 -27.21 -7.65
CA TYR A 17 -0.88 -26.97 -6.36
C TYR A 17 0.06 -25.74 -6.33
N ILE A 18 -0.22 -24.74 -7.18
CA ILE A 18 0.48 -23.46 -7.19
C ILE A 18 -0.33 -22.48 -6.34
N THR A 19 0.30 -21.91 -5.33
CA THR A 19 -0.32 -20.85 -4.53
C THR A 19 -0.23 -19.52 -5.28
N VAL A 20 -1.37 -18.91 -5.57
CA VAL A 20 -1.45 -17.57 -6.16
C VAL A 20 -1.53 -16.55 -5.04
N ILE A 21 -0.58 -15.63 -5.00
CA ILE A 21 -0.57 -14.50 -4.07
C ILE A 21 -0.97 -13.26 -4.87
N PRO A 22 -2.17 -12.70 -4.64
CA PRO A 22 -2.58 -11.48 -5.33
C PRO A 22 -1.81 -10.29 -4.79
N GLU A 23 -1.51 -9.33 -5.68
CA GLU A 23 -0.88 -8.06 -5.33
C GLU A 23 -1.86 -6.91 -5.61
N ILE A 24 -2.13 -6.11 -4.59
CA ILE A 24 -2.97 -4.91 -4.65
C ILE A 24 -2.15 -3.73 -4.16
N GLU A 25 -1.73 -2.90 -5.10
CA GLU A 25 -0.83 -1.77 -4.85
C GLU A 25 -1.42 -0.70 -3.95
N MET A 26 -0.66 -0.34 -2.91
CA MET A 26 -0.96 0.76 -1.99
C MET A 26 0.27 1.16 -1.16
N PRO A 27 0.46 2.44 -0.79
CA PRO A 27 -0.35 3.59 -1.20
C PRO A 27 0.09 4.22 -2.53
N GLY A 28 1.23 3.80 -3.09
CA GLY A 28 1.73 4.19 -4.41
C GLY A 28 1.01 3.48 -5.55
N HIS A 29 1.46 3.71 -6.77
CA HIS A 29 0.92 3.11 -8.00
C HIS A 29 -0.61 3.18 -8.14
N ALA A 30 -1.22 4.23 -7.56
CA ALA A 30 -2.66 4.36 -7.40
C ALA A 30 -3.35 5.14 -8.53
N LEU A 31 -2.61 5.65 -9.53
CA LEU A 31 -3.17 6.57 -10.54
C LEU A 31 -4.40 6.03 -11.25
N ALA A 32 -4.41 4.76 -11.63
CA ALA A 32 -5.56 4.15 -12.31
C ALA A 32 -6.80 4.07 -11.39
N ALA A 33 -6.60 3.75 -10.11
CA ALA A 33 -7.67 3.76 -9.13
C ALA A 33 -8.18 5.19 -8.88
N LEU A 34 -7.28 6.17 -8.76
CA LEU A 34 -7.63 7.58 -8.54
C LEU A 34 -8.30 8.23 -9.77
N ALA A 35 -8.06 7.71 -10.97
CA ALA A 35 -8.80 8.13 -12.16
C ALA A 35 -10.29 7.75 -12.09
N SER A 36 -10.63 6.65 -11.38
CA SER A 36 -12.00 6.20 -11.16
C SER A 36 -12.60 6.74 -9.86
N TYR A 37 -11.77 6.95 -8.84
CA TYR A 37 -12.14 7.34 -7.48
C TYR A 37 -11.27 8.52 -7.00
N PRO A 38 -11.38 9.72 -7.61
CA PRO A 38 -10.53 10.87 -7.29
C PRO A 38 -10.67 11.33 -5.84
N GLU A 39 -11.81 11.04 -5.20
CA GLU A 39 -12.05 11.32 -3.79
C GLU A 39 -11.08 10.60 -2.85
N LEU A 40 -10.41 9.53 -3.28
CA LEU A 40 -9.43 8.81 -2.47
C LEU A 40 -8.03 9.46 -2.50
N SER A 41 -7.86 10.49 -3.32
CA SER A 41 -6.61 11.23 -3.45
C SER A 41 -6.46 12.35 -2.41
N CYS A 42 -5.28 12.96 -2.40
CA CYS A 42 -5.01 14.20 -1.66
C CYS A 42 -5.62 15.46 -2.30
N ARG A 43 -6.08 15.34 -3.55
CA ARG A 43 -6.69 16.42 -4.35
C ARG A 43 -7.97 15.92 -5.01
N PRO A 44 -9.07 15.75 -4.24
CA PRO A 44 -10.29 15.11 -4.72
C PRO A 44 -11.00 15.86 -5.85
N ASP A 45 -10.74 17.17 -5.98
CA ASP A 45 -11.32 18.01 -7.03
C ASP A 45 -10.50 17.98 -8.35
N THR A 46 -9.46 17.14 -8.41
CA THR A 46 -8.63 16.99 -9.61
C THR A 46 -9.17 15.84 -10.46
N THR A 47 -9.24 16.04 -11.76
CA THR A 47 -9.51 14.96 -12.72
C THR A 47 -8.18 14.23 -12.98
N TYR A 48 -8.16 12.94 -12.77
CA TYR A 48 -7.04 12.07 -13.07
C TYR A 48 -7.34 11.26 -14.33
N GLU A 49 -6.33 11.04 -15.15
CA GLU A 49 -6.42 10.21 -16.34
C GLU A 49 -5.49 9.01 -16.21
N VAL A 50 -5.95 7.86 -16.70
CA VAL A 50 -5.11 6.66 -16.79
C VAL A 50 -4.02 6.92 -17.83
N THR A 51 -2.77 6.73 -17.43
CA THR A 51 -1.64 6.90 -18.34
C THR A 51 -1.34 5.61 -19.11
N GLY A 52 -0.89 5.76 -20.35
CA GLY A 52 -0.36 4.66 -21.16
C GLY A 52 1.17 4.57 -21.13
N THR A 53 1.83 5.37 -20.30
CA THR A 53 3.30 5.37 -20.17
C THR A 53 3.73 4.72 -18.87
N TRP A 54 4.90 4.07 -18.89
CA TRP A 54 5.53 3.57 -17.68
C TRP A 54 6.12 4.71 -16.85
N GLY A 55 6.07 4.57 -15.52
CA GLY A 55 6.70 5.52 -14.60
C GLY A 55 6.19 5.43 -13.18
N VAL A 56 6.88 6.13 -12.28
CA VAL A 56 6.42 6.38 -10.91
C VAL A 56 5.66 7.70 -10.91
N PHE A 57 4.41 7.69 -10.46
CA PHE A 57 3.53 8.86 -10.48
C PHE A 57 3.33 9.40 -9.06
N GLU A 58 3.22 10.73 -8.94
CA GLU A 58 3.01 11.41 -7.65
C GLU A 58 1.61 11.17 -7.04
N GLU A 59 0.71 10.60 -7.83
CA GLU A 59 -0.67 10.31 -7.44
C GLU A 59 -0.73 9.05 -6.57
N VAL A 60 -0.86 9.28 -5.26
CA VAL A 60 -0.92 8.24 -4.25
C VAL A 60 -2.21 8.34 -3.45
N PHE A 61 -2.64 7.23 -2.85
CA PHE A 61 -3.77 7.24 -1.93
C PHE A 61 -3.54 8.19 -0.76
N CYS A 62 -4.57 8.97 -0.43
CA CYS A 62 -4.57 9.80 0.77
C CYS A 62 -4.93 8.94 2.00
N PRO A 63 -4.15 8.95 3.09
CA PRO A 63 -4.40 8.14 4.28
C PRO A 63 -5.57 8.70 5.11
N LYS A 64 -6.78 8.60 4.59
CA LYS A 64 -8.03 9.00 5.23
C LYS A 64 -8.97 7.80 5.40
N GLU A 65 -9.95 7.93 6.26
CA GLU A 65 -10.81 6.81 6.64
C GLU A 65 -11.55 6.20 5.45
N GLU A 66 -12.05 7.03 4.55
CA GLU A 66 -12.74 6.59 3.33
C GLU A 66 -11.83 5.75 2.42
N THR A 67 -10.55 6.13 2.34
CA THR A 67 -9.55 5.36 1.57
C THR A 67 -9.31 3.99 2.20
N PHE A 68 -9.17 3.92 3.51
CA PHE A 68 -9.00 2.64 4.20
C PHE A 68 -10.23 1.74 4.02
N GLN A 69 -11.43 2.28 4.19
CA GLN A 69 -12.67 1.53 3.99
C GLN A 69 -12.82 1.00 2.56
N PHE A 70 -12.45 1.81 1.56
CA PHE A 70 -12.43 1.38 0.18
C PHE A 70 -11.46 0.21 -0.05
N LEU A 71 -10.21 0.35 0.41
CA LEU A 71 -9.19 -0.68 0.25
C LEU A 71 -9.52 -1.95 1.05
N GLU A 72 -10.09 -1.82 2.23
CA GLU A 72 -10.61 -2.93 3.02
C GLU A 72 -11.69 -3.71 2.25
N GLY A 73 -12.61 -2.99 1.56
CA GLY A 73 -13.62 -3.61 0.71
C GLY A 73 -13.02 -4.35 -0.50
N VAL A 74 -12.02 -3.73 -1.16
CA VAL A 74 -11.29 -4.39 -2.27
C VAL A 74 -10.59 -5.66 -1.78
N LEU A 75 -9.93 -5.60 -0.63
CA LEU A 75 -9.24 -6.75 -0.06
C LEU A 75 -10.21 -7.85 0.37
N ASP A 76 -11.41 -7.53 0.85
CA ASP A 76 -12.43 -8.54 1.15
C ASP A 76 -12.83 -9.32 -0.11
N GLU A 77 -13.08 -8.65 -1.23
CA GLU A 77 -13.37 -9.32 -2.51
C GLU A 77 -12.18 -10.17 -3.01
N VAL A 78 -10.96 -9.65 -2.88
CA VAL A 78 -9.74 -10.38 -3.25
C VAL A 78 -9.59 -11.65 -2.41
N MET A 79 -9.86 -11.58 -1.10
CA MET A 79 -9.75 -12.73 -0.20
C MET A 79 -10.81 -13.81 -0.47
N GLU A 80 -11.95 -13.46 -1.05
CA GLU A 80 -12.96 -14.45 -1.51
C GLU A 80 -12.47 -15.24 -2.71
N LEU A 81 -11.67 -14.61 -3.60
CA LEU A 81 -11.18 -15.23 -4.82
C LEU A 81 -9.87 -16.01 -4.61
N PHE A 82 -9.01 -15.52 -3.72
CA PHE A 82 -7.66 -16.06 -3.53
C PHE A 82 -7.51 -16.66 -2.12
N PRO A 83 -7.39 -18.00 -2.00
CA PRO A 83 -7.30 -18.67 -0.71
C PRO A 83 -5.93 -18.57 -0.04
N SER A 84 -4.96 -17.89 -0.66
CA SER A 84 -3.62 -17.69 -0.11
C SER A 84 -3.69 -17.10 1.30
N SER A 85 -2.87 -17.61 2.20
CA SER A 85 -2.69 -17.00 3.53
C SER A 85 -1.94 -15.67 3.48
N TYR A 86 -1.39 -15.31 2.32
CA TYR A 86 -0.68 -14.06 2.09
C TYR A 86 -1.37 -13.21 1.04
N ILE A 87 -1.40 -11.91 1.26
CA ILE A 87 -1.80 -10.87 0.29
C ILE A 87 -0.63 -9.91 0.16
N HIS A 88 -0.21 -9.65 -1.07
CA HIS A 88 0.82 -8.66 -1.35
C HIS A 88 0.17 -7.28 -1.51
N ILE A 89 0.68 -6.28 -0.83
CA ILE A 89 0.10 -4.93 -0.82
C ILE A 89 0.99 -3.90 -1.55
N GLY A 90 2.02 -4.34 -2.26
CA GLY A 90 2.98 -3.46 -2.91
C GLY A 90 3.82 -2.69 -1.90
N GLY A 91 3.60 -1.40 -1.82
CA GLY A 91 4.24 -0.51 -0.86
C GLY A 91 5.51 0.17 -1.38
N ASP A 92 5.90 -0.18 -2.61
CA ASP A 92 7.06 0.38 -3.30
C ASP A 92 6.77 1.74 -3.93
N GLU A 93 7.84 2.43 -4.27
CA GLU A 93 7.88 3.63 -5.11
C GLU A 93 6.77 4.65 -4.80
N CYS A 94 6.46 4.85 -3.52
CA CYS A 94 5.42 5.77 -3.08
C CYS A 94 6.00 7.19 -2.88
N PRO A 95 5.80 8.14 -3.82
CA PRO A 95 6.23 9.53 -3.65
C PRO A 95 5.49 10.20 -2.49
N LYS A 96 6.18 11.07 -1.76
CA LYS A 96 5.64 11.77 -0.59
C LYS A 96 5.11 13.16 -0.90
N ASP A 97 5.32 13.67 -2.13
CA ASP A 97 5.02 15.03 -2.54
C ASP A 97 3.56 15.43 -2.35
N ALA A 98 2.64 14.52 -2.68
CA ALA A 98 1.22 14.76 -2.47
C ALA A 98 0.89 14.90 -0.98
N TRP A 99 1.48 14.06 -0.11
CA TRP A 99 1.26 14.11 1.33
C TRP A 99 1.88 15.35 1.99
N MET A 100 3.05 15.78 1.52
CA MET A 100 3.70 17.00 2.00
C MET A 100 2.84 18.25 1.80
N LYS A 101 2.09 18.30 0.70
CA LYS A 101 1.24 19.43 0.30
C LYS A 101 -0.21 19.31 0.82
N CYS A 102 -0.62 18.14 1.30
CA CYS A 102 -1.98 17.85 1.71
C CYS A 102 -2.25 18.26 3.17
N ALA A 103 -3.20 19.16 3.38
CA ALA A 103 -3.57 19.64 4.73
C ALA A 103 -4.07 18.48 5.62
N HIS A 104 -4.83 17.52 5.08
CA HIS A 104 -5.29 16.34 5.80
C HIS A 104 -4.10 15.50 6.29
N CYS A 105 -3.17 15.17 5.38
CA CYS A 105 -1.99 14.35 5.72
C CYS A 105 -1.12 15.03 6.77
N GLN A 106 -0.86 16.33 6.64
CA GLN A 106 -0.10 17.10 7.63
C GLN A 106 -0.83 17.18 8.98
N GLY A 107 -2.16 17.28 8.96
CA GLY A 107 -2.99 17.20 10.17
C GLY A 107 -2.90 15.84 10.85
N LEU A 108 -2.93 14.76 10.07
CA LEU A 108 -2.79 13.38 10.57
C LEU A 108 -1.39 13.13 11.13
N ILE A 109 -0.33 13.57 10.44
CA ILE A 109 1.05 13.53 10.93
C ILE A 109 1.16 14.20 12.30
N LYS A 110 0.58 15.39 12.44
CA LYS A 110 0.56 16.12 13.74
C LYS A 110 -0.22 15.36 14.81
N LYS A 111 -1.39 14.81 14.46
CA LYS A 111 -2.24 14.04 15.37
C LYS A 111 -1.53 12.77 15.86
N LEU A 112 -0.78 12.10 15.00
CA LEU A 112 -0.01 10.90 15.33
C LEU A 112 1.34 11.23 16.01
N GLY A 113 1.73 12.51 16.08
CA GLY A 113 3.00 12.93 16.67
C GLY A 113 4.23 12.51 15.84
N LEU A 114 4.06 12.24 14.54
CA LEU A 114 5.16 11.83 13.66
C LEU A 114 6.12 13.01 13.44
N LYS A 115 7.40 12.72 13.48
CA LYS A 115 8.48 13.70 13.32
C LYS A 115 9.61 13.11 12.49
N ASP A 116 10.32 13.99 11.79
CA ASP A 116 11.55 13.61 11.11
C ASP A 116 12.58 13.10 12.12
N ASP A 117 13.36 12.11 11.71
CA ASP A 117 14.43 11.59 12.55
C ASP A 117 15.58 12.60 12.65
N THR A 118 16.05 12.81 13.87
CA THR A 118 17.25 13.62 14.14
C THR A 118 18.53 12.80 14.02
N THR A 119 18.44 11.50 14.31
CA THR A 119 19.54 10.52 14.24
C THR A 119 19.13 9.35 13.33
N PRO A 120 20.10 8.65 12.72
CA PRO A 120 19.81 7.46 11.94
C PRO A 120 19.08 6.39 12.78
N ASN A 121 18.14 5.70 12.14
CA ASN A 121 17.43 4.58 12.73
C ASN A 121 18.41 3.40 12.97
N ALA A 122 18.24 2.68 14.07
CA ALA A 122 19.11 1.57 14.41
C ALA A 122 18.93 0.33 13.53
N ILE A 123 17.84 0.22 12.80
CA ILE A 123 17.51 -0.95 11.97
C ILE A 123 18.18 -0.83 10.60
N ASP A 124 18.04 0.30 9.93
CA ASP A 124 18.48 0.50 8.55
C ASP A 124 19.57 1.58 8.38
N GLY A 125 19.92 2.26 9.46
CA GLY A 125 20.93 3.33 9.45
C GLY A 125 20.50 4.62 8.73
N LYS A 126 19.24 4.74 8.33
CA LYS A 126 18.71 5.89 7.60
C LYS A 126 17.92 6.83 8.54
N LYS A 127 17.77 8.06 8.12
CA LYS A 127 16.87 9.02 8.78
C LYS A 127 15.56 9.05 8.00
N HIS A 128 14.46 8.83 8.70
CA HIS A 128 13.15 8.83 8.09
C HIS A 128 12.43 10.15 8.30
N THR A 129 11.75 10.59 7.26
CA THR A 129 10.85 11.73 7.29
C THR A 129 9.54 11.36 7.98
N LYS A 130 8.80 12.35 8.41
CA LYS A 130 7.46 12.16 8.98
C LYS A 130 6.47 11.60 7.94
N GLU A 131 6.70 11.85 6.66
CA GLU A 131 5.89 11.29 5.55
C GLU A 131 6.20 9.80 5.31
N GLU A 132 7.45 9.37 5.43
CA GLU A 132 7.80 7.94 5.42
C GLU A 132 7.17 7.21 6.61
N LYS A 133 7.16 7.83 7.78
CA LYS A 133 6.44 7.31 8.96
C LYS A 133 4.92 7.30 8.77
N LEU A 134 4.37 8.21 7.96
CA LEU A 134 2.96 8.16 7.57
C LEU A 134 2.69 6.96 6.64
N GLN A 135 3.62 6.60 5.76
CA GLN A 135 3.52 5.35 4.98
C GLN A 135 3.54 4.13 5.91
N SER A 136 4.46 4.07 6.87
CA SER A 136 4.49 3.00 7.88
C SER A 136 3.15 2.88 8.65
N TYR A 137 2.53 4.01 9.01
CA TYR A 137 1.20 4.02 9.60
C TYR A 137 0.16 3.41 8.65
N PHE A 138 0.18 3.77 7.36
CA PHE A 138 -0.72 3.22 6.34
C PHE A 138 -0.58 1.70 6.25
N ILE A 139 0.65 1.22 6.05
CA ILE A 139 0.96 -0.22 5.96
C ILE A 139 0.53 -0.97 7.24
N THR A 140 0.85 -0.43 8.42
CA THR A 140 0.46 -1.04 9.70
C THR A 140 -1.06 -1.12 9.85
N ARG A 141 -1.81 -0.16 9.33
CA ARG A 141 -3.27 -0.20 9.37
C ARG A 141 -3.83 -1.32 8.50
N MET A 142 -3.30 -1.48 7.28
CA MET A 142 -3.69 -2.54 6.36
C MET A 142 -3.26 -3.92 6.88
N GLU A 143 -2.08 -4.02 7.49
CA GLU A 143 -1.63 -5.24 8.18
C GLU A 143 -2.63 -5.69 9.25
N LYS A 144 -3.02 -4.77 10.14
CA LYS A 144 -3.99 -5.07 11.20
C LYS A 144 -5.32 -5.56 10.64
N TYR A 145 -5.77 -4.94 9.55
CA TYR A 145 -6.99 -5.35 8.88
C TYR A 145 -6.88 -6.80 8.37
N LEU A 146 -5.85 -7.09 7.55
CA LEU A 146 -5.62 -8.41 6.98
C LEU A 146 -5.39 -9.48 8.07
N ASN A 147 -4.63 -9.17 9.11
CA ASN A 147 -4.44 -10.07 10.25
C ASN A 147 -5.77 -10.38 10.97
N SER A 148 -6.69 -9.41 11.08
CA SER A 148 -8.02 -9.63 11.64
C SER A 148 -8.88 -10.60 10.83
N LYS A 149 -8.56 -10.74 9.53
CA LYS A 149 -9.19 -11.70 8.60
C LYS A 149 -8.42 -13.02 8.50
N GLY A 150 -7.37 -13.22 9.30
CA GLY A 150 -6.52 -14.42 9.27
C GLY A 150 -5.56 -14.47 8.08
N ARG A 151 -5.27 -13.34 7.46
CA ARG A 151 -4.30 -13.20 6.36
C ARG A 151 -3.05 -12.47 6.84
N ASN A 152 -1.91 -12.75 6.21
CA ASN A 152 -0.65 -12.05 6.43
C ASN A 152 -0.36 -11.15 5.24
N ILE A 153 0.40 -10.07 5.46
CA ILE A 153 0.82 -9.20 4.37
C ILE A 153 2.22 -9.54 3.89
N ILE A 154 2.44 -9.32 2.60
CA ILE A 154 3.75 -9.15 1.99
C ILE A 154 3.79 -7.73 1.43
N GLY A 155 4.94 -7.08 1.48
CA GLY A 155 5.19 -5.83 0.76
C GLY A 155 6.62 -5.78 0.28
N TRP A 156 6.88 -4.92 -0.71
CA TRP A 156 8.24 -4.66 -1.16
C TRP A 156 9.07 -4.03 -0.04
N ASP A 157 10.37 -4.06 -0.16
CA ASP A 157 11.27 -3.64 0.93
C ASP A 157 11.11 -2.17 1.36
N GLU A 158 10.47 -1.32 0.55
CA GLU A 158 10.10 0.04 0.94
C GLU A 158 9.08 0.13 2.09
N ILE A 159 8.37 -0.96 2.41
CA ILE A 159 7.51 -0.98 3.61
C ILE A 159 8.29 -0.87 4.93
N LEU A 160 9.61 -1.04 4.89
CA LEU A 160 10.51 -0.81 6.03
C LEU A 160 10.72 0.68 6.32
N GLU A 161 10.49 1.55 5.33
CA GLU A 161 10.72 2.99 5.46
C GLU A 161 9.79 3.59 6.52
N GLY A 162 10.38 4.32 7.46
CA GLY A 162 9.62 4.97 8.53
C GLY A 162 9.14 4.07 9.67
N GLY A 163 9.36 2.77 9.60
CA GLY A 163 9.03 1.79 10.64
C GLY A 163 8.41 0.51 10.09
N LEU A 164 8.66 -0.59 10.75
CA LEU A 164 8.20 -1.92 10.36
C LEU A 164 6.81 -2.21 10.93
N ALA A 165 5.91 -2.69 10.09
CA ALA A 165 4.68 -3.35 10.51
C ALA A 165 5.05 -4.73 11.11
N PRO A 166 4.64 -5.05 12.36
CA PRO A 166 5.29 -6.10 13.16
C PRO A 166 5.19 -7.52 12.59
N ASN A 167 4.16 -7.82 11.80
CA ASN A 167 3.95 -9.16 11.23
C ASN A 167 4.04 -9.15 9.69
N ALA A 168 4.56 -8.08 9.09
CA ALA A 168 4.72 -8.00 7.65
C ALA A 168 5.89 -8.88 7.17
N THR A 169 5.68 -9.55 6.05
CA THR A 169 6.75 -10.20 5.30
C THR A 169 7.29 -9.22 4.28
N VAL A 170 8.61 -9.10 4.20
CA VAL A 170 9.29 -8.20 3.28
C VAL A 170 9.81 -8.98 2.08
N MET A 171 9.48 -8.50 0.88
CA MET A 171 10.04 -9.01 -0.36
C MET A 171 11.05 -8.00 -0.90
N SER A 172 12.33 -8.36 -0.95
CA SER A 172 13.37 -7.50 -1.49
C SER A 172 13.47 -7.65 -3.01
N TRP A 173 13.52 -6.52 -3.71
CA TRP A 173 13.74 -6.47 -5.16
C TRP A 173 14.97 -5.62 -5.54
N ARG A 174 15.45 -4.79 -4.60
CA ARG A 174 16.62 -3.93 -4.77
C ARG A 174 17.95 -4.65 -4.47
N GLY A 175 17.96 -5.99 -4.52
CA GLY A 175 19.13 -6.82 -4.26
C GLY A 175 19.44 -6.94 -2.77
N VAL A 176 20.74 -7.03 -2.45
CA VAL A 176 21.21 -7.21 -1.05
C VAL A 176 21.15 -5.92 -0.21
N GLU A 177 20.83 -4.80 -0.82
CA GLU A 177 20.72 -3.49 -0.18
C GLU A 177 19.26 -3.09 0.13
N GLY A 178 18.29 -3.92 -0.27
CA GLY A 178 16.87 -3.74 0.01
C GLY A 178 16.42 -4.36 1.33
#